data_bdda625e8e8176ef79b89b872dc0fa06
#
_entry.id   bdda625e8e8176ef79b89b872dc0fa06
#
_cell.length_a   1.000
_cell.length_b   1.000
_cell.length_c   1.000
_cell.angle_alpha   90.00
_cell.angle_beta   90.00
_cell.angle_gamma   90.00
#
_symmetry.space_group_name_H-M   'P 1'
#
loop_
_entity.id
_entity.type
_entity.pdbx_description
1 polymer ?
#
loop_
_entity_poly.entity_id
_entity_poly.type
_entity_poly.pdbx_seq_one_letter_code
_entity_poly.pdbx_strand_id
1 'polypeptide(L)'
;TPPWTDDPTNIRRFEDVGTRTPANRVAIAEAITFNEGIGIERKSARIRYLKERWANRLRTLPRVRFYSSLDPSESCGVATFGIEGMDMAKLHEHLLEKWGIVASLMKHPDGLIDGIRIVVNVSLSAREIDYFADVMESIIKKGSLA
;
A
#
# COMPACT_ATOMS: atom_id res chain seq x y z
N THR A 1 35.14 12.59 -19.88
CA THR A 1 34.21 12.67 -18.74
C THR A 1 33.46 13.97 -18.84
N PRO A 2 32.12 13.99 -18.68
CA PRO A 2 31.36 15.23 -18.71
C PRO A 2 31.81 16.19 -17.61
N PRO A 3 31.88 17.50 -17.88
CA PRO A 3 32.47 18.47 -16.95
C PRO A 3 31.72 18.64 -15.61
N TRP A 4 30.52 18.10 -15.49
CA TRP A 4 29.72 18.13 -14.24
C TRP A 4 29.95 16.93 -13.31
N THR A 5 30.69 15.90 -13.72
CA THR A 5 30.93 14.71 -12.89
C THR A 5 31.87 14.98 -11.73
N ASP A 6 32.73 15.98 -11.85
CA ASP A 6 33.75 16.31 -10.85
C ASP A 6 33.26 17.34 -9.81
N ASP A 7 32.07 17.94 -10.02
CA ASP A 7 31.45 18.86 -9.07
C ASP A 7 30.58 18.07 -8.06
N PRO A 8 30.99 18.00 -6.78
CA PRO A 8 30.26 17.24 -5.76
C PRO A 8 28.87 17.82 -5.45
N THR A 9 28.60 19.08 -5.83
CA THR A 9 27.33 19.76 -5.61
C THR A 9 26.34 19.58 -6.75
N ASN A 10 26.81 19.10 -7.91
CA ASN A 10 25.99 18.94 -9.10
C ASN A 10 25.27 17.60 -9.12
N ILE A 11 23.93 17.62 -8.97
CA ILE A 11 23.10 16.42 -8.97
C ILE A 11 23.23 15.57 -10.24
N ARG A 12 23.60 16.19 -11.38
CA ARG A 12 23.77 15.52 -12.67
C ARG A 12 24.85 14.43 -12.64
N ARG A 13 25.79 14.47 -11.68
CA ARG A 13 26.78 13.37 -11.47
C ARG A 13 26.13 12.01 -11.25
N PHE A 14 24.88 11.98 -10.77
CA PHE A 14 24.13 10.74 -10.55
C PHE A 14 23.26 10.34 -11.76
N GLU A 15 23.19 11.18 -12.80
CA GLU A 15 22.42 10.88 -14.00
C GLU A 15 23.23 10.04 -15.00
N ASP A 16 24.56 10.16 -14.97
CA ASP A 16 25.46 9.43 -15.87
C ASP A 16 26.06 8.19 -15.18
N VAL A 17 25.25 7.14 -15.05
CA VAL A 17 25.62 5.87 -14.44
C VAL A 17 25.84 4.76 -15.46
N GLY A 18 26.39 5.13 -16.63
CA GLY A 18 26.66 4.24 -17.75
C GLY A 18 25.53 4.13 -18.76
N THR A 19 25.70 3.25 -19.74
CA THR A 19 24.74 3.07 -20.83
C THR A 19 23.42 2.53 -20.33
N ARG A 20 22.36 3.34 -20.43
CA ARG A 20 20.98 2.94 -20.09
C ARG A 20 20.12 2.95 -21.34
N THR A 21 19.17 2.04 -21.41
CA THR A 21 18.18 2.07 -22.50
C THR A 21 17.31 3.32 -22.39
N PRO A 22 17.15 4.10 -23.46
CA PRO A 22 16.25 5.26 -23.45
C PRO A 22 14.78 4.87 -23.38
N ALA A 23 14.44 3.62 -23.68
CA ALA A 23 13.05 3.13 -23.68
C ALA A 23 12.34 3.36 -22.34
N ASN A 24 13.02 3.13 -21.22
CA ASN A 24 12.45 3.35 -19.90
C ASN A 24 12.13 4.83 -19.61
N ARG A 25 12.92 5.75 -20.16
CA ARG A 25 12.67 7.20 -20.02
C ARG A 25 11.49 7.65 -20.87
N VAL A 26 11.40 7.14 -22.09
CA VAL A 26 10.28 7.44 -23.00
C VAL A 26 8.97 6.86 -22.45
N ALA A 27 9.00 5.67 -21.84
CA ALA A 27 7.82 5.05 -21.24
C ALA A 27 7.20 5.88 -20.09
N ILE A 28 7.95 6.82 -19.49
CA ILE A 28 7.39 7.72 -18.45
C ILE A 28 6.32 8.62 -19.04
N ALA A 29 6.51 9.13 -20.25
CA ALA A 29 5.52 9.97 -20.93
C ALA A 29 4.20 9.21 -21.16
N GLU A 30 4.29 7.97 -21.61
CA GLU A 30 3.13 7.09 -21.80
C GLU A 30 2.40 6.80 -20.48
N ALA A 31 3.15 6.57 -19.41
CA ALA A 31 2.58 6.36 -18.08
C ALA A 31 1.85 7.60 -17.55
N ILE A 32 2.39 8.80 -17.82
CA ILE A 32 1.75 10.08 -17.48
C ILE A 32 0.46 10.23 -18.28
N THR A 33 0.52 10.07 -19.60
CA THR A 33 -0.65 10.16 -20.50
C THR A 33 -1.76 9.19 -20.09
N PHE A 34 -1.40 7.96 -19.72
CA PHE A 34 -2.37 6.98 -19.20
C PHE A 34 -3.05 7.47 -17.91
N ASN A 35 -2.28 8.02 -16.97
CA ASN A 35 -2.82 8.54 -15.72
C ASN A 35 -3.70 9.78 -15.92
N GLU A 36 -3.31 10.68 -16.82
CA GLU A 36 -4.10 11.86 -17.21
C GLU A 36 -5.40 11.45 -17.90
N GLY A 37 -5.39 10.42 -18.73
CA GLY A 37 -6.58 9.86 -19.38
C GLY A 37 -7.62 9.31 -18.39
N ILE A 38 -7.19 8.77 -17.26
CA ILE A 38 -8.09 8.40 -16.15
C ILE A 38 -8.62 9.65 -15.43
N GLY A 39 -7.78 10.64 -15.23
CA GLY A 39 -8.02 11.85 -14.42
C GLY A 39 -7.68 11.62 -12.95
N ILE A 40 -6.86 12.54 -12.40
CA ILE A 40 -6.30 12.40 -11.04
C ILE A 40 -7.37 12.35 -9.95
N GLU A 41 -8.40 13.18 -10.06
CA GLU A 41 -9.49 13.25 -9.09
C GLU A 41 -10.34 11.99 -9.11
N ARG A 42 -10.68 11.50 -10.31
CA ARG A 42 -11.43 10.25 -10.47
C ARG A 42 -10.64 9.06 -9.92
N LYS A 43 -9.34 9.00 -10.22
CA LYS A 43 -8.44 7.97 -9.71
C LYS A 43 -8.35 8.01 -8.18
N SER A 44 -8.16 9.20 -7.61
CA SER A 44 -8.06 9.39 -6.15
C SER A 44 -9.35 9.03 -5.45
N ALA A 45 -10.50 9.47 -5.97
CA ALA A 45 -11.81 9.13 -5.42
C ALA A 45 -12.06 7.61 -5.42
N ARG A 46 -11.71 6.92 -6.53
CA ARG A 46 -11.83 5.46 -6.62
C ARG A 46 -10.96 4.75 -5.60
N ILE A 47 -9.70 5.17 -5.45
CA ILE A 47 -8.75 4.56 -4.51
C ILE A 47 -9.22 4.78 -3.06
N ARG A 48 -9.67 5.98 -2.71
CA ARG A 48 -10.24 6.27 -1.38
C ARG A 48 -11.47 5.41 -1.10
N TYR A 49 -12.39 5.34 -2.04
CA TYR A 49 -13.58 4.48 -1.92
C TYR A 49 -13.21 3.02 -1.60
N LEU A 50 -12.23 2.45 -2.33
CA LEU A 50 -11.80 1.08 -2.10
C LEU A 50 -11.11 0.91 -0.74
N LYS A 51 -10.30 1.89 -0.30
CA LYS A 51 -9.69 1.88 1.04
C LYS A 51 -10.77 1.94 2.13
N GLU A 52 -11.68 2.89 2.03
CA GLU A 52 -12.74 3.09 3.02
C GLU A 52 -13.67 1.88 3.13
N ARG A 53 -13.91 1.19 2.03
CA ARG A 53 -14.78 0.02 1.97
C ARG A 53 -14.34 -1.09 2.93
N TRP A 54 -13.07 -1.38 3.05
CA TRP A 54 -12.54 -2.36 4.00
C TRP A 54 -12.21 -1.73 5.36
N ALA A 55 -11.61 -0.53 5.37
CA ALA A 55 -11.15 0.09 6.59
C ALA A 55 -12.32 0.42 7.55
N ASN A 56 -13.45 0.89 7.00
CA ASN A 56 -14.66 1.18 7.79
C ASN A 56 -15.24 -0.07 8.45
N ARG A 57 -15.12 -1.23 7.84
CA ARG A 57 -15.55 -2.50 8.44
C ARG A 57 -14.61 -2.91 9.57
N LEU A 58 -13.31 -2.87 9.34
CA LEU A 58 -12.32 -3.32 10.33
C LEU A 58 -12.22 -2.39 11.55
N ARG A 59 -12.35 -1.06 11.38
CA ARG A 59 -12.25 -0.11 12.49
C ARG A 59 -13.31 -0.28 13.57
N THR A 60 -14.41 -0.93 13.24
CA THR A 60 -15.50 -1.21 14.20
C THR A 60 -15.27 -2.48 15.00
N LEU A 61 -14.28 -3.28 14.63
CA LEU A 61 -14.00 -4.55 15.30
C LEU A 61 -13.13 -4.33 16.54
N PRO A 62 -13.32 -5.15 17.59
CA PRO A 62 -12.53 -5.06 18.80
C PRO A 62 -11.06 -5.37 18.51
N ARG A 63 -10.16 -4.76 19.27
CA ARG A 63 -8.71 -4.96 19.21
C ARG A 63 -8.04 -4.47 17.94
N VAL A 64 -8.76 -3.93 16.96
CA VAL A 64 -8.19 -3.35 15.75
C VAL A 64 -7.74 -1.92 16.01
N ARG A 65 -6.47 -1.63 15.72
CA ARG A 65 -5.88 -0.30 15.79
C ARG A 65 -5.33 0.09 14.43
N PHE A 66 -5.69 1.27 13.93
CA PHE A 66 -5.07 1.84 12.73
C PHE A 66 -3.88 2.71 13.12
N TYR A 67 -2.78 2.56 12.38
CA TYR A 67 -1.57 3.38 12.47
C TYR A 67 -1.55 4.49 11.43
N SER A 68 -2.43 4.42 10.44
CA SER A 68 -2.61 5.44 9.40
C SER A 68 -3.87 6.24 9.67
N SER A 69 -3.86 7.53 9.32
CA SER A 69 -5.07 8.33 9.31
C SER A 69 -6.10 7.72 8.33
N LEU A 70 -7.35 7.67 8.75
CA LEU A 70 -8.47 7.30 7.89
C LEU A 70 -9.20 8.51 7.31
N ASP A 71 -8.78 9.72 7.69
CA ASP A 71 -9.33 10.95 7.12
C ASP A 71 -9.01 11.02 5.61
N PRO A 72 -10.02 11.21 4.74
CA PRO A 72 -9.80 11.32 3.29
C PRO A 72 -8.91 12.48 2.87
N SER A 73 -8.80 13.53 3.68
CA SER A 73 -7.93 14.68 3.41
C SER A 73 -6.45 14.36 3.65
N GLU A 74 -6.14 13.40 4.53
CA GLU A 74 -4.79 13.05 4.94
C GLU A 74 -4.29 11.73 4.34
N SER A 75 -5.17 10.95 3.72
CA SER A 75 -4.84 9.62 3.22
C SER A 75 -5.51 9.30 1.89
N CYS A 76 -4.90 8.41 1.12
CA CYS A 76 -5.46 7.94 -0.14
C CYS A 76 -5.66 6.41 -0.10
N GLY A 77 -4.77 5.65 -0.75
CA GLY A 77 -4.95 4.22 -0.98
C GLY A 77 -4.17 3.30 -0.04
N VAL A 78 -3.47 3.86 0.94
CA VAL A 78 -2.61 3.08 1.86
C VAL A 78 -3.16 3.20 3.27
N ALA A 79 -3.27 2.08 3.96
CA ALA A 79 -3.52 2.08 5.40
C ALA A 79 -2.82 0.89 6.07
N THR A 80 -2.34 1.13 7.28
CA THR A 80 -1.69 0.13 8.14
C THR A 80 -2.54 -0.05 9.39
N PHE A 81 -2.80 -1.29 9.76
CA PHE A 81 -3.52 -1.63 10.98
C PHE A 81 -2.84 -2.80 11.71
N GLY A 82 -3.04 -2.87 12.99
CA GLY A 82 -2.65 -3.99 13.84
C GLY A 82 -3.85 -4.55 14.61
N ILE A 83 -3.67 -5.73 15.19
CA ILE A 83 -4.69 -6.40 16.00
C ILE A 83 -4.04 -6.75 17.34
N GLU A 84 -4.53 -6.15 18.40
CA GLU A 84 -4.01 -6.37 19.75
C GLU A 84 -4.09 -7.86 20.15
N GLY A 85 -2.96 -8.38 20.62
CA GLY A 85 -2.84 -9.78 21.03
C GLY A 85 -2.69 -10.78 19.88
N MET A 86 -2.51 -10.32 18.64
CA MET A 86 -2.28 -11.17 17.46
C MET A 86 -0.85 -10.98 16.94
N ASP A 87 -0.18 -12.08 16.62
CA ASP A 87 1.12 -12.07 15.95
C ASP A 87 0.94 -11.64 14.49
N MET A 88 1.37 -10.42 14.16
CA MET A 88 1.20 -9.84 12.81
C MET A 88 2.04 -10.55 11.75
N ALA A 89 3.19 -11.16 12.12
CA ALA A 89 4.00 -11.92 11.18
C ALA A 89 3.27 -13.22 10.78
N LYS A 90 2.72 -13.94 11.76
CA LYS A 90 1.92 -15.14 11.47
C LYS A 90 0.64 -14.82 10.70
N LEU A 91 -0.01 -13.70 11.01
CA LEU A 91 -1.16 -13.24 10.24
C LEU A 91 -0.79 -12.96 8.79
N HIS A 92 0.35 -12.30 8.55
CA HIS A 92 0.84 -12.01 7.21
C HIS A 92 1.06 -13.29 6.38
N GLU A 93 1.74 -14.29 6.94
CA GLU A 93 1.95 -15.60 6.32
C GLU A 93 0.61 -16.30 6.05
N HIS A 94 -0.28 -16.33 7.03
CA HIS A 94 -1.59 -16.96 6.91
C HIS A 94 -2.47 -16.32 5.81
N LEU A 95 -2.44 -14.99 5.67
CA LEU A 95 -3.16 -14.29 4.61
C LEU A 95 -2.67 -14.71 3.23
N LEU A 96 -1.35 -14.86 3.07
CA LEU A 96 -0.77 -15.29 1.80
C LEU A 96 -1.06 -16.76 1.50
N GLU A 97 -0.75 -17.66 2.43
CA GLU A 97 -0.76 -19.10 2.19
C GLU A 97 -2.18 -19.67 2.10
N LYS A 98 -3.07 -19.24 2.98
CA LYS A 98 -4.44 -19.78 3.05
C LYS A 98 -5.43 -19.05 2.18
N TRP A 99 -5.27 -17.74 2.02
CA TRP A 99 -6.27 -16.88 1.40
C TRP A 99 -5.78 -16.23 0.10
N GLY A 100 -4.50 -16.40 -0.27
CA GLY A 100 -3.91 -15.78 -1.46
C GLY A 100 -3.88 -14.24 -1.40
N ILE A 101 -3.94 -13.67 -0.20
CA ILE A 101 -3.96 -12.22 0.00
C ILE A 101 -2.54 -11.72 0.20
N VAL A 102 -2.06 -10.92 -0.77
CA VAL A 102 -0.75 -10.28 -0.70
C VAL A 102 -0.87 -8.95 0.04
N ALA A 103 -0.14 -8.81 1.13
CA ALA A 103 -0.07 -7.62 1.96
C ALA A 103 1.39 -7.32 2.31
N SER A 104 1.66 -6.27 3.09
CA SER A 104 3.02 -5.98 3.59
C SER A 104 3.03 -6.01 5.11
N LEU A 105 3.94 -6.78 5.69
CA LEU A 105 4.21 -6.70 7.12
C LEU A 105 4.97 -5.40 7.42
N MET A 106 4.47 -4.63 8.36
CA MET A 106 5.07 -3.40 8.86
C MET A 106 5.45 -3.57 10.32
N LYS A 107 6.76 -3.65 10.57
CA LYS A 107 7.28 -3.77 11.94
C LYS A 107 8.39 -2.75 12.14
N HIS A 108 8.17 -1.82 13.06
CA HIS A 108 9.18 -0.83 13.41
C HIS A 108 10.03 -1.34 14.59
N PRO A 109 11.37 -1.12 14.58
CA PRO A 109 12.26 -1.64 15.62
C PRO A 109 11.93 -1.18 17.04
N ASP A 110 11.35 0.01 17.21
CA ASP A 110 10.93 0.56 18.50
C ASP A 110 9.56 0.04 19.00
N GLY A 111 8.90 -0.82 18.22
CA GLY A 111 7.59 -1.38 18.56
C GLY A 111 6.40 -0.43 18.35
N LEU A 112 6.61 0.79 17.84
CA LEU A 112 5.53 1.75 17.61
C LEU A 112 4.53 1.25 16.54
N ILE A 113 5.01 0.46 15.59
CA ILE A 113 4.19 -0.14 14.53
C ILE A 113 4.48 -1.64 14.49
N ASP A 114 3.43 -2.43 14.67
CA ASP A 114 3.40 -3.86 14.37
C ASP A 114 2.06 -4.15 13.69
N GLY A 115 2.06 -4.30 12.36
CA GLY A 115 0.81 -4.33 11.62
C GLY A 115 0.94 -4.80 10.19
N ILE A 116 -0.21 -4.89 9.54
CA ILE A 116 -0.36 -5.20 8.12
C ILE A 116 -0.69 -3.91 7.36
N ARG A 117 0.09 -3.63 6.32
CA ARG A 117 -0.16 -2.52 5.39
C ARG A 117 -0.87 -3.04 4.16
N ILE A 118 -2.03 -2.46 3.90
CA ILE A 118 -2.82 -2.69 2.69
C ILE A 118 -2.66 -1.49 1.76
N VAL A 119 -2.39 -1.79 0.50
CA VAL A 119 -2.29 -0.82 -0.58
C VAL A 119 -3.35 -1.15 -1.62
N VAL A 120 -4.27 -0.23 -1.85
CA VAL A 120 -5.29 -0.40 -2.89
C VAL A 120 -4.91 0.35 -4.16
N ASN A 121 -5.27 -0.23 -5.31
CA ASN A 121 -5.03 0.32 -6.63
C ASN A 121 -6.36 0.44 -7.40
N VAL A 122 -6.40 1.28 -8.40
CA VAL A 122 -7.59 1.48 -9.28
C VAL A 122 -8.04 0.21 -9.99
N SER A 123 -7.11 -0.73 -10.24
CA SER A 123 -7.38 -2.01 -10.90
C SER A 123 -8.12 -3.02 -10.02
N LEU A 124 -8.13 -2.81 -8.70
CA LEU A 124 -8.84 -3.71 -7.79
C LEU A 124 -10.35 -3.52 -7.91
N SER A 125 -11.07 -4.63 -7.93
CA SER A 125 -12.52 -4.63 -7.88
C SER A 125 -13.03 -4.45 -6.44
N ALA A 126 -14.26 -4.00 -6.30
CA ALA A 126 -14.93 -3.95 -5.00
C ALA A 126 -15.08 -5.35 -4.38
N ARG A 127 -15.23 -6.39 -5.22
CA ARG A 127 -15.35 -7.79 -4.78
C ARG A 127 -14.06 -8.31 -4.12
N GLU A 128 -12.90 -7.96 -4.66
CA GLU A 128 -11.61 -8.33 -4.04
C GLU A 128 -11.42 -7.63 -2.69
N ILE A 129 -11.85 -6.38 -2.58
CA ILE A 129 -11.83 -5.63 -1.33
C ILE A 129 -12.81 -6.23 -0.30
N ASP A 130 -14.01 -6.62 -0.72
CA ASP A 130 -14.97 -7.29 0.16
C ASP A 130 -14.43 -8.63 0.64
N TYR A 131 -13.84 -9.42 -0.26
CA TYR A 131 -13.20 -10.68 0.09
C TYR A 131 -12.15 -10.51 1.18
N PHE A 132 -11.25 -9.52 1.02
CA PHE A 132 -10.28 -9.20 2.05
C PHE A 132 -10.95 -8.86 3.38
N ALA A 133 -11.96 -7.99 3.36
CA ALA A 133 -12.67 -7.57 4.56
C ALA A 133 -13.39 -8.75 5.24
N ASP A 134 -14.04 -9.63 4.48
CA ASP A 134 -14.72 -10.83 4.99
C ASP A 134 -13.75 -11.79 5.69
N VAL A 135 -12.58 -12.04 5.05
CA VAL A 135 -11.52 -12.87 5.63
C VAL A 135 -11.02 -12.27 6.94
N MET A 136 -10.72 -10.96 6.96
CA MET A 136 -10.24 -10.29 8.16
C MET A 136 -11.27 -10.29 9.29
N GLU A 137 -12.53 -10.01 9.00
CA GLU A 137 -13.61 -10.09 10.00
C GLU A 137 -13.72 -11.50 10.60
N SER A 138 -13.63 -12.54 9.76
CA SER A 138 -13.67 -13.92 10.22
C SER A 138 -12.52 -14.24 11.18
N ILE A 139 -11.29 -13.84 10.83
CA ILE A 139 -10.08 -14.06 11.65
C ILE A 139 -10.20 -13.32 12.99
N ILE A 140 -10.59 -12.05 12.95
CA ILE A 140 -10.68 -11.20 14.14
C ILE A 140 -11.77 -11.69 15.10
N LYS A 141 -12.93 -12.09 14.56
CA LYS A 141 -14.05 -12.63 15.36
C LYS A 141 -13.70 -13.97 16.01
N LYS A 142 -12.98 -14.84 15.31
CA LYS A 142 -12.47 -16.12 15.88
C LYS A 142 -11.37 -15.90 16.92
N GLY A 143 -10.60 -14.85 16.79
CA GLY A 143 -9.48 -14.54 17.67
C GLY A 143 -8.26 -15.46 17.49
N SER A 144 -8.25 -16.30 16.45
CA SER A 144 -7.17 -17.23 16.12
C SER A 144 -7.00 -17.39 14.62
N LEU A 145 -5.82 -17.88 14.20
CA LEU A 145 -5.47 -18.18 12.81
C LEU A 145 -5.85 -19.64 12.41
N ALA A 146 -6.65 -20.30 13.21
CA ALA A 146 -7.07 -21.69 12.97
C ALA A 146 -8.17 -21.78 11.89
#